data_7ef24e03752305140448f6e89462033f
#
_entry.id   7ef24e03752305140448f6e89462033f
#
_cell.length_a   1.000
_cell.length_b   1.000
_cell.length_c   1.000
_cell.angle_alpha   90.00
_cell.angle_beta   90.00
_cell.angle_gamma   90.00
#
_symmetry.space_group_name_H-M   'P 1'
#
loop_
_entity.id
_entity.type
_entity.pdbx_description
1 polymer ?
#
loop_
_entity_poly.entity_id
_entity_poly.type
_entity_poly.pdbx_seq_one_letter_code
_entity_poly.pdbx_strand_id
1 'polypeptide(L)'
;MNIQKFTQKSVEAVQECEKLAYEFSNSEIDNEHLAYALVRIEDSLILSLIRKMDIDEKAYIADCEKIVDKKPKVSGDVQIRISQALNKVLLCAEDEAKAMGDNFVSVEHLFLTLIKYPNNEVSRLFAKYNITRERVLQVLQSIRGDKSVTTDNPEATYETLEKYGVDLVEKAKKQEMDPVIGRDNEIRNVIRILSRKTKNNPVLIGEPGVGKTAVVEGLAQRIVRGDVPDGLKDKTVFSLDMGALVAGAKYRGEFEERLKSVLDEVKKSDGQI
;
A
#
# COMPACT_ATOMS: atom_id res chain seq x y z
N MET A 1 -9.43 19.97 16.66
CA MET A 1 -9.28 18.81 15.76
C MET A 1 -10.51 17.91 15.95
N ASN A 2 -11.22 17.59 14.87
CA ASN A 2 -12.36 16.67 14.93
C ASN A 2 -11.89 15.25 14.52
N ILE A 3 -11.54 14.42 15.51
CA ILE A 3 -11.01 13.06 15.29
C ILE A 3 -11.98 12.16 14.49
N GLN A 4 -13.29 12.45 14.52
CA GLN A 4 -14.29 11.69 13.76
C GLN A 4 -14.16 11.84 12.24
N LYS A 5 -13.38 12.84 11.78
CA LYS A 5 -13.08 13.04 10.37
C LYS A 5 -11.75 12.40 9.94
N PHE A 6 -11.06 11.71 10.81
CA PHE A 6 -9.81 11.06 10.51
C PHE A 6 -10.06 9.59 10.17
N THR A 7 -9.32 9.07 9.18
CA THR A 7 -9.33 7.65 8.88
C THR A 7 -8.73 6.85 10.05
N GLN A 8 -9.02 5.57 10.12
CA GLN A 8 -8.48 4.69 11.17
C GLN A 8 -6.95 4.74 11.19
N LYS A 9 -6.30 4.71 10.02
CA LYS A 9 -4.84 4.82 9.89
C LYS A 9 -4.29 6.18 10.32
N SER A 10 -5.00 7.26 10.06
CA SER A 10 -4.61 8.59 10.52
C SER A 10 -4.70 8.73 12.04
N VAL A 11 -5.72 8.15 12.65
CA VAL A 11 -5.83 8.09 14.11
C VAL A 11 -4.71 7.22 14.70
N GLU A 12 -4.42 6.07 14.09
CA GLU A 12 -3.31 5.20 14.49
C GLU A 12 -1.96 5.93 14.42
N ALA A 13 -1.71 6.70 13.34
CA ALA A 13 -0.49 7.49 13.20
C ALA A 13 -0.35 8.56 14.29
N VAL A 14 -1.44 9.23 14.66
CA VAL A 14 -1.43 10.23 15.74
C VAL A 14 -1.17 9.56 17.10
N GLN A 15 -1.78 8.40 17.37
CA GLN A 15 -1.52 7.62 18.59
C GLN A 15 -0.08 7.09 18.63
N GLU A 16 0.47 6.69 17.49
CA GLU A 16 1.86 6.26 17.39
C GLU A 16 2.84 7.40 17.71
N CYS A 17 2.52 8.67 17.37
CA CYS A 17 3.33 9.81 17.79
C CYS A 17 3.47 9.90 19.32
N GLU A 18 2.40 9.62 20.06
CA GLU A 18 2.43 9.62 21.54
C GLU A 18 3.31 8.48 22.07
N LYS A 19 3.16 7.27 21.53
CA LYS A 19 4.01 6.12 21.90
C LYS A 19 5.48 6.39 21.63
N LEU A 20 5.81 6.99 20.47
CA LEU A 20 7.17 7.38 20.13
C LEU A 20 7.74 8.40 21.12
N ALA A 21 6.96 9.40 21.55
CA ALA A 21 7.42 10.36 22.54
C ALA A 21 7.75 9.69 23.89
N TYR A 22 6.97 8.70 24.31
CA TYR A 22 7.29 7.89 25.51
C TYR A 22 8.54 7.03 25.28
N GLU A 23 8.62 6.32 24.13
CA GLU A 23 9.74 5.45 23.80
C GLU A 23 11.08 6.19 23.78
N PHE A 24 11.11 7.39 23.22
CA PHE A 24 12.30 8.23 23.12
C PHE A 24 12.47 9.20 24.30
N SER A 25 11.59 9.13 25.31
CA SER A 25 11.61 10.03 26.48
C SER A 25 11.54 11.52 26.13
N ASN A 26 10.76 11.89 25.14
CA ASN A 26 10.57 13.27 24.72
C ASN A 26 9.39 13.90 25.48
N SER A 27 9.52 15.16 25.90
CA SER A 27 8.45 15.92 26.58
C SER A 27 7.45 16.58 25.62
N GLU A 28 7.78 16.61 24.33
CA GLU A 28 6.98 17.26 23.30
C GLU A 28 6.89 16.38 22.04
N ILE A 29 5.64 16.17 21.59
CA ILE A 29 5.34 15.55 20.31
C ILE A 29 5.42 16.61 19.21
N ASP A 30 6.26 16.39 18.20
CA ASP A 30 6.49 17.37 17.13
C ASP A 30 6.46 16.69 15.74
N ASN A 31 6.72 17.45 14.71
CA ASN A 31 6.69 17.02 13.30
C ASN A 31 7.54 15.78 13.02
N GLU A 32 8.68 15.60 13.71
CA GLU A 32 9.55 14.43 13.59
C GLU A 32 8.83 13.14 14.02
N HIS A 33 8.04 13.22 15.09
CA HIS A 33 7.25 12.08 15.55
C HIS A 33 6.20 11.69 14.50
N LEU A 34 5.52 12.66 13.88
CA LEU A 34 4.55 12.38 12.82
C LEU A 34 5.24 11.80 11.58
N ALA A 35 6.40 12.35 11.18
CA ALA A 35 7.16 11.81 10.06
C ALA A 35 7.55 10.33 10.26
N TYR A 36 7.95 9.97 11.49
CA TYR A 36 8.33 8.61 11.84
C TYR A 36 7.10 7.71 12.02
N ALA A 37 6.05 8.18 12.71
CA ALA A 37 4.81 7.43 12.91
C ALA A 37 4.16 7.01 11.58
N LEU A 38 4.11 7.92 10.59
CA LEU A 38 3.53 7.66 9.27
C LEU A 38 4.21 6.51 8.50
N VAL A 39 5.48 6.20 8.78
CA VAL A 39 6.19 5.09 8.16
C VAL A 39 6.30 3.86 9.06
N ARG A 40 5.93 3.97 10.34
CA ARG A 40 6.01 2.90 11.33
C ARG A 40 4.70 2.12 11.49
N ILE A 41 3.56 2.74 11.20
CA ILE A 41 2.27 2.06 11.24
C ILE A 41 2.21 0.91 10.22
N GLU A 42 1.52 -0.16 10.59
CA GLU A 42 1.36 -1.33 9.74
C GLU A 42 0.63 -0.97 8.43
N ASP A 43 1.02 -1.58 7.32
CA ASP A 43 0.44 -1.32 5.98
C ASP A 43 0.40 0.18 5.61
N SER A 44 1.47 0.91 5.90
CA SER A 44 1.54 2.35 5.64
C SER A 44 1.53 2.69 4.16
N LEU A 45 0.53 3.46 3.70
CA LEU A 45 0.50 4.06 2.37
C LEU A 45 1.75 4.93 2.12
N ILE A 46 2.28 5.58 3.17
CA ILE A 46 3.46 6.44 3.03
C ILE A 46 4.71 5.62 2.67
N LEU A 47 4.85 4.38 3.17
CA LEU A 47 5.93 3.48 2.74
C LEU A 47 5.80 3.09 1.26
N SER A 48 4.59 2.84 0.78
CA SER A 48 4.34 2.59 -0.65
C SER A 48 4.72 3.81 -1.50
N LEU A 49 4.39 5.04 -1.04
CA LEU A 49 4.82 6.27 -1.71
C LEU A 49 6.35 6.41 -1.74
N ILE A 50 7.03 6.18 -0.62
CA ILE A 50 8.50 6.24 -0.51
C ILE A 50 9.15 5.25 -1.49
N ARG A 51 8.65 4.01 -1.55
CA ARG A 51 9.14 2.96 -2.46
C ARG A 51 8.93 3.33 -3.94
N LYS A 52 7.76 3.83 -4.30
CA LYS A 52 7.45 4.26 -5.69
C LYS A 52 8.17 5.54 -6.12
N MET A 53 8.70 6.29 -5.16
CA MET A 53 9.64 7.39 -5.41
C MET A 53 11.10 6.93 -5.55
N ASP A 54 11.39 5.64 -5.65
CA ASP A 54 12.74 5.07 -5.70
C ASP A 54 13.64 5.51 -4.53
N ILE A 55 13.04 5.67 -3.34
CA ILE A 55 13.75 5.99 -2.10
C ILE A 55 13.96 4.69 -1.33
N ASP A 56 15.19 4.47 -0.83
CA ASP A 56 15.49 3.35 0.05
C ASP A 56 14.69 3.47 1.36
N GLU A 57 13.72 2.56 1.49
CA GLU A 57 12.78 2.52 2.61
C GLU A 57 13.50 2.38 3.96
N LYS A 58 14.51 1.48 4.04
CA LYS A 58 15.25 1.24 5.27
C LYS A 58 16.07 2.45 5.69
N ALA A 59 16.71 3.10 4.72
CA ALA A 59 17.49 4.31 4.97
C ALA A 59 16.59 5.47 5.42
N TYR A 60 15.41 5.62 4.80
CA TYR A 60 14.44 6.66 5.17
C TYR A 60 13.88 6.46 6.57
N ILE A 61 13.46 5.23 6.93
CA ILE A 61 12.98 4.89 8.28
C ILE A 61 14.07 5.15 9.32
N ALA A 62 15.31 4.71 9.07
CA ALA A 62 16.42 4.93 9.99
C ALA A 62 16.75 6.43 10.19
N ASP A 63 16.57 7.25 9.17
CA ASP A 63 16.77 8.69 9.31
C ASP A 63 15.59 9.37 10.04
N CYS A 64 14.35 8.90 9.86
CA CYS A 64 13.21 9.34 10.66
C CYS A 64 13.44 9.03 12.16
N GLU A 65 13.90 7.83 12.48
CA GLU A 65 14.25 7.45 13.85
C GLU A 65 15.33 8.37 14.44
N LYS A 66 16.40 8.62 13.70
CA LYS A 66 17.50 9.50 14.15
C LYS A 66 17.07 10.91 14.48
N ILE A 67 16.14 11.50 13.72
CA ILE A 67 15.69 12.87 14.01
C ILE A 67 14.82 12.92 15.26
N VAL A 68 14.06 11.87 15.57
CA VAL A 68 13.32 11.74 16.83
C VAL A 68 14.28 11.51 18.00
N ASP A 69 15.27 10.63 17.86
CA ASP A 69 16.26 10.32 18.91
C ASP A 69 17.11 11.53 19.33
N LYS A 70 17.36 12.48 18.40
CA LYS A 70 18.08 13.72 18.68
C LYS A 70 17.30 14.74 19.50
N LYS A 71 15.99 14.57 19.68
CA LYS A 71 15.19 15.51 20.48
C LYS A 71 15.60 15.47 21.96
N PRO A 72 15.40 16.59 22.69
CA PRO A 72 15.69 16.62 24.12
C PRO A 72 14.96 15.50 24.88
N LYS A 73 15.72 14.75 25.69
CA LYS A 73 15.20 13.68 26.52
C LYS A 73 14.94 14.21 27.93
N VAL A 74 13.84 13.77 28.52
CA VAL A 74 13.47 14.12 29.88
C VAL A 74 13.40 12.86 30.73
N SER A 75 13.77 13.00 32.02
CA SER A 75 13.67 11.94 33.02
C SER A 75 12.65 12.35 34.08
N GLY A 76 11.78 11.40 34.44
CA GLY A 76 10.71 11.62 35.42
C GLY A 76 9.31 11.65 34.79
N ASP A 77 8.31 11.86 35.62
CA ASP A 77 6.89 11.90 35.22
C ASP A 77 6.58 13.26 34.59
N VAL A 78 6.72 13.37 33.27
CA VAL A 78 6.52 14.61 32.51
C VAL A 78 5.26 14.51 31.67
N GLN A 79 4.40 15.51 31.77
CA GLN A 79 3.26 15.67 30.85
C GLN A 79 3.77 15.89 29.43
N ILE A 80 3.51 14.94 28.53
CA ILE A 80 3.81 15.10 27.10
C ILE A 80 2.82 16.12 26.49
N ARG A 81 3.34 17.06 25.71
CA ARG A 81 2.56 18.11 25.05
C ARG A 81 2.74 18.03 23.53
N ILE A 82 1.71 18.42 22.80
CA ILE A 82 1.80 18.57 21.35
C ILE A 82 2.40 19.95 21.03
N SER A 83 3.40 19.99 20.14
CA SER A 83 4.02 21.24 19.68
C SER A 83 3.03 22.09 18.87
N GLN A 84 3.26 23.40 18.84
CA GLN A 84 2.47 24.29 17.99
C GLN A 84 2.63 23.96 16.49
N ALA A 85 3.81 23.50 16.08
CA ALA A 85 4.09 23.08 14.71
C ALA A 85 3.24 21.87 14.31
N LEU A 86 3.25 20.82 15.12
CA LEU A 86 2.44 19.62 14.87
C LEU A 86 0.94 19.91 14.94
N ASN A 87 0.51 20.70 15.92
CA ASN A 87 -0.90 21.10 16.01
C ASN A 87 -1.37 21.83 14.74
N LYS A 88 -0.53 22.69 14.18
CA LYS A 88 -0.81 23.36 12.89
C LYS A 88 -0.96 22.34 11.76
N VAL A 89 -0.06 21.34 11.66
CA VAL A 89 -0.15 20.28 10.65
C VAL A 89 -1.47 19.53 10.78
N LEU A 90 -1.84 19.10 11.98
CA LEU A 90 -3.08 18.35 12.22
C LEU A 90 -4.35 19.15 11.88
N LEU A 91 -4.37 20.46 12.20
CA LEU A 91 -5.50 21.32 11.86
C LEU A 91 -5.61 21.58 10.36
N CYS A 92 -4.48 21.85 9.68
CA CYS A 92 -4.46 22.13 8.25
C CYS A 92 -4.71 20.88 7.39
N ALA A 93 -4.58 19.67 7.94
CA ALA A 93 -4.85 18.43 7.21
C ALA A 93 -6.35 18.30 6.81
N GLU A 94 -7.27 18.89 7.58
CA GLU A 94 -8.69 18.95 7.19
C GLU A 94 -8.90 19.83 5.93
N ASP A 95 -8.15 20.91 5.80
CA ASP A 95 -8.24 21.78 4.62
C ASP A 95 -7.59 21.12 3.41
N GLU A 96 -6.52 20.34 3.60
CA GLU A 96 -5.89 19.55 2.56
C GLU A 96 -6.86 18.49 2.02
N ALA A 97 -7.54 17.74 2.89
CA ALA A 97 -8.55 16.76 2.51
C ALA A 97 -9.69 17.41 1.70
N LYS A 98 -10.21 18.54 2.14
CA LYS A 98 -11.25 19.29 1.41
C LYS A 98 -10.76 19.75 0.03
N ALA A 99 -9.51 20.21 -0.08
CA ALA A 99 -8.93 20.65 -1.35
C ALA A 99 -8.79 19.50 -2.35
N MET A 100 -8.63 18.26 -1.87
CA MET A 100 -8.59 17.04 -2.67
C MET A 100 -9.98 16.43 -2.92
N GLY A 101 -11.05 17.02 -2.38
CA GLY A 101 -12.42 16.52 -2.53
C GLY A 101 -12.74 15.30 -1.64
N ASP A 102 -12.01 15.15 -0.54
CA ASP A 102 -12.11 14.02 0.36
C ASP A 102 -12.96 14.33 1.59
N ASN A 103 -13.69 13.33 2.09
CA ASN A 103 -14.57 13.46 3.26
C ASN A 103 -13.83 13.20 4.57
N PHE A 104 -12.74 12.43 4.52
CA PHE A 104 -11.93 12.07 5.68
C PHE A 104 -10.47 12.48 5.49
N VAL A 105 -9.82 12.77 6.60
CA VAL A 105 -8.37 13.03 6.66
C VAL A 105 -7.64 11.70 6.75
N SER A 106 -6.96 11.31 5.68
CA SER A 106 -6.13 10.10 5.60
C SER A 106 -4.64 10.42 5.81
N VAL A 107 -3.81 9.39 5.86
CA VAL A 107 -2.36 9.54 6.12
C VAL A 107 -1.65 10.38 5.06
N GLU A 108 -2.10 10.33 3.80
CA GLU A 108 -1.55 11.16 2.73
C GLU A 108 -1.81 12.66 2.95
N HIS A 109 -2.97 13.03 3.52
CA HIS A 109 -3.26 14.42 3.86
C HIS A 109 -2.34 14.92 4.99
N LEU A 110 -2.10 14.08 5.99
CA LEU A 110 -1.13 14.36 7.05
C LEU A 110 0.27 14.54 6.47
N PHE A 111 0.70 13.66 5.56
CA PHE A 111 2.01 13.73 4.93
C PHE A 111 2.16 14.96 4.04
N LEU A 112 1.17 15.27 3.18
CA LEU A 112 1.16 16.47 2.33
C LEU A 112 1.18 17.76 3.16
N THR A 113 0.45 17.77 4.27
CA THR A 113 0.43 18.94 5.17
C THR A 113 1.75 19.07 5.93
N LEU A 114 2.38 17.94 6.29
CA LEU A 114 3.71 17.94 6.88
C LEU A 114 4.78 18.49 5.92
N ILE A 115 4.68 18.15 4.62
CA ILE A 115 5.53 18.74 3.56
C ILE A 115 5.31 20.25 3.45
N LYS A 116 4.08 20.72 3.60
CA LYS A 116 3.73 22.14 3.50
C LYS A 116 4.18 22.97 4.71
N TYR A 117 4.19 22.37 5.90
CA TYR A 117 4.50 23.04 7.17
C TYR A 117 5.56 22.24 7.98
N PRO A 118 6.72 21.93 7.40
CA PRO A 118 7.74 21.16 8.09
C PRO A 118 8.43 22.05 9.13
N ASN A 119 8.93 21.45 10.20
CA ASN A 119 9.96 22.11 11.01
C ASN A 119 11.35 21.91 10.36
N ASN A 120 12.40 22.46 10.97
CA ASN A 120 13.74 22.48 10.38
C ASN A 120 14.30 21.08 10.11
N GLU A 121 14.11 20.11 11.03
CA GLU A 121 14.66 18.76 10.88
C GLU A 121 13.89 17.97 9.82
N VAL A 122 12.57 18.04 9.81
CA VAL A 122 11.74 17.38 8.78
C VAL A 122 11.96 18.01 7.40
N SER A 123 12.18 19.34 7.33
CA SER A 123 12.54 20.01 6.08
C SER A 123 13.86 19.49 5.51
N ARG A 124 14.88 19.29 6.36
CA ARG A 124 16.17 18.70 5.94
C ARG A 124 16.02 17.25 5.49
N LEU A 125 15.19 16.47 6.21
CA LEU A 125 14.88 15.10 5.83
C LEU A 125 14.24 15.04 4.44
N PHE A 126 13.22 15.84 4.19
CA PHE A 126 12.53 15.89 2.89
C PHE A 126 13.46 16.38 1.78
N ALA A 127 14.30 17.37 2.05
CA ALA A 127 15.30 17.85 1.07
C ALA A 127 16.32 16.76 0.73
N LYS A 128 16.79 15.98 1.71
CA LYS A 128 17.75 14.88 1.49
C LYS A 128 17.22 13.83 0.51
N TYR A 129 15.94 13.52 0.58
CA TYR A 129 15.30 12.51 -0.27
C TYR A 129 14.53 13.09 -1.46
N ASN A 130 14.66 14.42 -1.69
CA ASN A 130 13.92 15.12 -2.74
C ASN A 130 12.41 14.84 -2.68
N ILE A 131 11.85 14.85 -1.46
CA ILE A 131 10.42 14.69 -1.24
C ILE A 131 9.76 16.05 -1.38
N THR A 132 9.05 16.25 -2.49
CA THR A 132 8.27 17.48 -2.77
C THR A 132 6.79 17.15 -2.89
N ARG A 133 5.96 18.16 -2.71
CA ARG A 133 4.50 18.02 -2.83
C ARG A 133 4.11 17.47 -4.22
N GLU A 134 4.71 18.02 -5.27
CA GLU A 134 4.42 17.64 -6.66
C GLU A 134 4.75 16.18 -6.92
N ARG A 135 5.92 15.74 -6.45
CA ARG A 135 6.37 14.36 -6.62
C ARG A 135 5.48 13.37 -5.86
N VAL A 136 5.09 13.73 -4.63
CA VAL A 136 4.16 12.92 -3.82
C VAL A 136 2.80 12.84 -4.49
N LEU A 137 2.23 13.95 -4.97
CA LEU A 137 0.93 13.94 -5.65
C LEU A 137 0.95 13.12 -6.94
N GLN A 138 2.02 13.18 -7.72
CA GLN A 138 2.19 12.38 -8.95
C GLN A 138 2.17 10.87 -8.64
N VAL A 139 2.91 10.44 -7.62
CA VAL A 139 2.94 9.04 -7.20
C VAL A 139 1.62 8.63 -6.55
N LEU A 140 1.04 9.49 -5.72
CA LEU A 140 -0.26 9.24 -5.07
C LEU A 140 -1.37 9.02 -6.12
N GLN A 141 -1.36 9.77 -7.21
CA GLN A 141 -2.30 9.56 -8.31
C GLN A 141 -2.14 8.18 -8.95
N SER A 142 -0.93 7.64 -9.04
CA SER A 142 -0.68 6.29 -9.57
C SER A 142 -1.21 5.18 -8.64
N ILE A 143 -1.22 5.42 -7.32
CA ILE A 143 -1.71 4.46 -6.32
C ILE A 143 -3.23 4.55 -6.15
N ARG A 144 -3.72 5.77 -5.95
CA ARG A 144 -5.10 6.06 -5.62
C ARG A 144 -6.00 6.13 -6.87
N GLY A 145 -5.45 6.55 -8.02
CA GLY A 145 -6.22 6.91 -9.21
C GLY A 145 -7.18 8.06 -8.89
N ASP A 146 -8.40 8.00 -9.42
CA ASP A 146 -9.46 9.01 -9.20
C ASP A 146 -10.35 8.69 -7.98
N LYS A 147 -9.94 7.78 -7.09
CA LYS A 147 -10.73 7.43 -5.90
C LYS A 147 -10.65 8.53 -4.85
N SER A 148 -11.80 8.99 -4.36
CA SER A 148 -11.90 9.90 -3.21
C SER A 148 -11.97 9.11 -1.89
N VAL A 149 -11.44 9.70 -0.81
CA VAL A 149 -11.52 9.14 0.54
C VAL A 149 -12.93 9.40 1.10
N THR A 150 -13.82 8.44 0.87
CA THR A 150 -15.23 8.51 1.29
C THR A 150 -15.55 7.64 2.49
N THR A 151 -14.63 6.78 2.91
CA THR A 151 -14.74 5.86 4.05
C THR A 151 -13.65 6.16 5.08
N ASP A 152 -13.80 5.64 6.28
CA ASP A 152 -12.83 5.75 7.37
C ASP A 152 -11.65 4.76 7.25
N ASN A 153 -11.68 3.85 6.25
CA ASN A 153 -10.59 2.91 5.96
C ASN A 153 -10.30 2.83 4.45
N PRO A 154 -9.89 3.92 3.78
CA PRO A 154 -9.64 3.95 2.34
C PRO A 154 -8.43 3.12 1.92
N GLU A 155 -7.44 2.99 2.79
CA GLU A 155 -6.19 2.27 2.53
C GLU A 155 -6.43 0.77 2.29
N ALA A 156 -7.51 0.21 2.84
CA ALA A 156 -7.93 -1.16 2.55
C ALA A 156 -8.32 -1.38 1.07
N THR A 157 -8.54 -0.31 0.31
CA THR A 157 -8.96 -0.36 -1.10
C THR A 157 -7.85 0.03 -2.08
N TYR A 158 -6.67 0.47 -1.58
CA TYR A 158 -5.54 0.84 -2.40
C TYR A 158 -4.63 -0.36 -2.63
N GLU A 159 -4.08 -0.46 -3.85
CA GLU A 159 -3.14 -1.54 -4.21
C GLU A 159 -3.63 -2.94 -3.80
N THR A 160 -4.94 -3.17 -3.93
CA THR A 160 -5.61 -4.36 -3.39
C THR A 160 -5.09 -5.64 -4.05
N LEU A 161 -4.75 -5.59 -5.34
CA LEU A 161 -4.15 -6.72 -6.04
C LEU A 161 -2.75 -7.03 -5.50
N GLU A 162 -1.90 -6.03 -5.30
CA GLU A 162 -0.54 -6.24 -4.76
C GLU A 162 -0.59 -6.72 -3.30
N LYS A 163 -1.59 -6.27 -2.54
CA LYS A 163 -1.76 -6.64 -1.13
C LYS A 163 -2.28 -8.07 -0.93
N TYR A 164 -3.23 -8.50 -1.77
CA TYR A 164 -3.91 -9.79 -1.63
C TYR A 164 -3.60 -10.77 -2.74
N GLY A 165 -2.70 -10.44 -3.65
CA GLY A 165 -2.34 -11.28 -4.76
C GLY A 165 -0.86 -11.22 -5.08
N VAL A 166 -0.46 -12.14 -5.94
CA VAL A 166 0.92 -12.25 -6.43
C VAL A 166 0.89 -12.28 -7.94
N ASP A 167 1.63 -11.38 -8.58
CA ASP A 167 1.84 -11.39 -10.04
C ASP A 167 2.80 -12.53 -10.41
N LEU A 168 2.23 -13.59 -10.99
CA LEU A 168 3.00 -14.76 -11.41
C LEU A 168 3.83 -14.49 -12.67
N VAL A 169 3.39 -13.57 -13.53
CA VAL A 169 4.14 -13.19 -14.73
C VAL A 169 5.39 -12.40 -14.35
N GLU A 170 5.27 -11.50 -13.38
CA GLU A 170 6.41 -10.77 -12.86
C GLU A 170 7.42 -11.69 -12.16
N LYS A 171 6.96 -12.63 -11.33
CA LYS A 171 7.81 -13.67 -10.73
C LYS A 171 8.53 -14.51 -11.78
N ALA A 172 7.83 -14.88 -12.85
CA ALA A 172 8.44 -15.64 -13.94
C ALA A 172 9.51 -14.83 -14.68
N LYS A 173 9.30 -13.52 -14.90
CA LYS A 173 10.31 -12.61 -15.47
C LYS A 173 11.56 -12.51 -14.59
N LYS A 174 11.39 -12.46 -13.27
CA LYS A 174 12.49 -12.43 -12.28
C LYS A 174 13.17 -13.78 -12.07
N GLN A 175 12.69 -14.84 -12.72
CA GLN A 175 13.17 -16.22 -12.55
C GLN A 175 13.05 -16.74 -11.11
N GLU A 176 12.05 -16.27 -10.38
CA GLU A 176 11.76 -16.65 -8.99
C GLU A 176 10.81 -17.86 -8.89
N MET A 177 10.63 -18.61 -9.98
CA MET A 177 9.72 -19.76 -10.07
C MET A 177 10.45 -21.01 -10.54
N ASP A 178 10.11 -22.13 -9.95
CA ASP A 178 10.62 -23.44 -10.39
C ASP A 178 10.12 -23.79 -11.82
N PRO A 179 10.93 -24.47 -12.64
CA PRO A 179 10.52 -24.90 -13.96
C PRO A 179 9.41 -25.96 -13.88
N VAL A 180 8.33 -25.74 -14.61
CA VAL A 180 7.21 -26.67 -14.67
C VAL A 180 7.47 -27.73 -15.75
N ILE A 181 7.53 -29.01 -15.36
CA ILE A 181 7.83 -30.12 -16.22
C ILE A 181 6.63 -31.09 -16.25
N GLY A 182 6.32 -31.62 -17.44
CA GLY A 182 5.33 -32.71 -17.61
C GLY A 182 3.86 -32.26 -17.49
N ARG A 183 3.55 -30.97 -17.65
CA ARG A 183 2.19 -30.39 -17.59
C ARG A 183 1.74 -29.73 -18.90
N ASP A 184 2.38 -30.06 -20.01
CA ASP A 184 2.12 -29.38 -21.29
C ASP A 184 0.68 -29.51 -21.79
N ASN A 185 0.05 -30.66 -21.58
CA ASN A 185 -1.33 -30.88 -22.02
C ASN A 185 -2.33 -30.07 -21.22
N GLU A 186 -2.17 -30.02 -19.90
CA GLU A 186 -3.01 -29.26 -19.01
C GLU A 186 -2.89 -27.77 -19.29
N ILE A 187 -1.66 -27.26 -19.46
CA ILE A 187 -1.40 -25.84 -19.77
C ILE A 187 -2.01 -25.48 -21.13
N ARG A 188 -1.85 -26.30 -22.17
CA ARG A 188 -2.48 -26.10 -23.49
C ARG A 188 -4.01 -26.07 -23.40
N ASN A 189 -4.61 -26.94 -22.57
CA ASN A 189 -6.04 -26.93 -22.35
C ASN A 189 -6.51 -25.65 -21.67
N VAL A 190 -5.79 -25.16 -20.64
CA VAL A 190 -6.07 -23.88 -19.98
C VAL A 190 -5.98 -22.73 -20.99
N ILE A 191 -4.90 -22.65 -21.78
CA ILE A 191 -4.74 -21.64 -22.84
C ILE A 191 -5.91 -21.67 -23.82
N ARG A 192 -6.30 -22.87 -24.29
CA ARG A 192 -7.43 -23.03 -25.20
C ARG A 192 -8.75 -22.55 -24.63
N ILE A 193 -8.99 -22.77 -23.32
CA ILE A 193 -10.21 -22.30 -22.65
C ILE A 193 -10.17 -20.79 -22.48
N LEU A 194 -9.07 -20.22 -22.02
CA LEU A 194 -8.89 -18.77 -21.85
C LEU A 194 -9.04 -18.01 -23.17
N SER A 195 -8.67 -18.61 -24.30
CA SER A 195 -8.78 -18.00 -25.65
C SER A 195 -10.21 -18.00 -26.21
N ARG A 196 -11.20 -18.55 -25.51
CA ARG A 196 -12.61 -18.52 -25.95
C ARG A 196 -13.23 -17.14 -25.73
N LYS A 197 -14.21 -16.77 -26.57
CA LYS A 197 -15.00 -15.54 -26.41
C LYS A 197 -15.92 -15.58 -25.18
N THR A 198 -16.44 -16.77 -24.84
CA THR A 198 -17.35 -16.99 -23.72
C THR A 198 -16.97 -18.33 -23.04
N LYS A 199 -17.39 -18.51 -21.79
CA LYS A 199 -17.07 -19.72 -21.00
C LYS A 199 -15.56 -19.99 -20.95
N ASN A 200 -14.80 -18.92 -20.75
CA ASN A 200 -13.35 -18.91 -20.77
C ASN A 200 -12.71 -19.05 -19.37
N ASN A 201 -13.47 -19.53 -18.39
CA ASN A 201 -13.00 -19.77 -17.02
C ASN A 201 -12.62 -21.24 -16.83
N PRO A 202 -11.33 -21.62 -16.94
CA PRO A 202 -10.89 -22.99 -16.67
C PRO A 202 -10.96 -23.30 -15.17
N VAL A 203 -11.37 -24.52 -14.85
CA VAL A 203 -11.35 -25.05 -13.48
C VAL A 203 -10.44 -26.28 -13.45
N LEU A 204 -9.43 -26.25 -12.56
CA LEU A 204 -8.50 -27.36 -12.33
C LEU A 204 -9.00 -28.18 -11.14
N ILE A 205 -9.33 -29.44 -11.37
CA ILE A 205 -9.78 -30.38 -10.35
C ILE A 205 -8.73 -31.49 -10.14
N GLY A 206 -8.64 -32.01 -8.96
CA GLY A 206 -7.73 -33.09 -8.59
C GLY A 206 -7.41 -33.10 -7.10
N GLU A 207 -6.78 -34.17 -6.63
CA GLU A 207 -6.34 -34.35 -5.26
C GLU A 207 -5.35 -33.26 -4.82
N PRO A 208 -5.20 -33.00 -3.51
CA PRO A 208 -4.13 -32.15 -3.00
C PRO A 208 -2.75 -32.65 -3.47
N GLY A 209 -1.83 -31.71 -3.78
CA GLY A 209 -0.46 -32.05 -4.16
C GLY A 209 -0.23 -32.51 -5.60
N VAL A 210 -1.27 -32.70 -6.42
CA VAL A 210 -1.10 -33.17 -7.83
C VAL A 210 -0.58 -32.09 -8.78
N GLY A 211 -0.23 -30.89 -8.30
CA GLY A 211 0.39 -29.85 -9.12
C GLY A 211 -0.60 -28.93 -9.85
N LYS A 212 -1.80 -28.68 -9.31
CA LYS A 212 -2.76 -27.73 -9.90
C LYS A 212 -2.19 -26.32 -10.02
N THR A 213 -1.51 -25.85 -8.98
CA THR A 213 -0.83 -24.53 -8.97
C THR A 213 0.29 -24.47 -10.00
N ALA A 214 1.08 -25.54 -10.15
CA ALA A 214 2.14 -25.62 -11.15
C ALA A 214 1.63 -25.42 -12.60
N VAL A 215 0.39 -25.82 -12.90
CA VAL A 215 -0.20 -25.57 -14.24
C VAL A 215 -0.38 -24.05 -14.48
N VAL A 216 -0.79 -23.29 -13.46
CA VAL A 216 -0.96 -21.83 -13.55
C VAL A 216 0.39 -21.14 -13.63
N GLU A 217 1.37 -21.59 -12.85
CA GLU A 217 2.76 -21.11 -12.90
C GLU A 217 3.39 -21.38 -14.28
N GLY A 218 3.15 -22.56 -14.84
CA GLY A 218 3.58 -22.91 -16.20
C GLY A 218 2.94 -22.04 -17.29
N LEU A 219 1.68 -21.61 -17.10
CA LEU A 219 1.04 -20.63 -17.98
C LEU A 219 1.77 -19.29 -17.92
N ALA A 220 2.07 -18.77 -16.72
CA ALA A 220 2.80 -17.51 -16.55
C ALA A 220 4.20 -17.57 -17.20
N GLN A 221 4.92 -18.69 -17.05
CA GLN A 221 6.21 -18.91 -17.71
C GLN A 221 6.09 -18.92 -19.25
N ARG A 222 5.02 -19.49 -19.80
CA ARG A 222 4.78 -19.49 -21.25
C ARG A 222 4.43 -18.09 -21.78
N ILE A 223 3.69 -17.30 -21.03
CA ILE A 223 3.41 -15.90 -21.36
C ILE A 223 4.74 -15.13 -21.49
N VAL A 224 5.63 -15.26 -20.51
CA VAL A 224 6.95 -14.61 -20.53
C VAL A 224 7.80 -15.05 -21.72
N ARG A 225 7.74 -16.33 -22.10
CA ARG A 225 8.45 -16.86 -23.27
C ARG A 225 7.80 -16.53 -24.62
N GLY A 226 6.59 -15.95 -24.61
CA GLY A 226 5.80 -15.69 -25.80
C GLY A 226 5.19 -16.96 -26.43
N ASP A 227 5.22 -18.10 -25.74
CA ASP A 227 4.67 -19.39 -26.18
C ASP A 227 3.16 -19.51 -25.87
N VAL A 228 2.43 -18.47 -26.23
CA VAL A 228 0.96 -18.36 -26.10
C VAL A 228 0.39 -17.62 -27.32
N PRO A 229 -0.91 -17.78 -27.62
CA PRO A 229 -1.59 -16.99 -28.65
C PRO A 229 -1.48 -15.48 -28.38
N ASP A 230 -1.51 -14.65 -29.45
CA ASP A 230 -1.34 -13.20 -29.38
C ASP A 230 -2.25 -12.53 -28.34
N GLY A 231 -3.49 -12.99 -28.17
CA GLY A 231 -4.41 -12.45 -27.19
C GLY A 231 -4.03 -12.68 -25.72
N LEU A 232 -3.00 -13.50 -25.46
CA LEU A 232 -2.50 -13.79 -24.10
C LEU A 232 -1.06 -13.29 -23.85
N LYS A 233 -0.35 -12.82 -24.87
CA LYS A 233 1.08 -12.45 -24.76
C LYS A 233 1.34 -11.32 -23.77
N ASP A 234 0.41 -10.36 -23.71
CA ASP A 234 0.55 -9.16 -22.85
C ASP A 234 -0.31 -9.24 -21.60
N LYS A 235 -0.83 -10.43 -21.27
CA LYS A 235 -1.67 -10.62 -20.09
C LYS A 235 -0.85 -10.89 -18.84
N THR A 236 -1.37 -10.43 -17.72
CA THR A 236 -0.86 -10.71 -16.39
C THR A 236 -1.70 -11.77 -15.71
N VAL A 237 -1.06 -12.66 -14.97
CA VAL A 237 -1.73 -13.70 -14.17
C VAL A 237 -1.47 -13.42 -12.71
N PHE A 238 -2.54 -13.07 -11.98
CA PHE A 238 -2.50 -12.88 -10.54
C PHE A 238 -3.00 -14.11 -9.80
N SER A 239 -2.25 -14.54 -8.80
CA SER A 239 -2.70 -15.52 -7.81
C SER A 239 -3.30 -14.77 -6.62
N LEU A 240 -4.62 -14.84 -6.44
CA LEU A 240 -5.33 -14.19 -5.33
C LEU A 240 -5.35 -15.08 -4.10
N ASP A 241 -4.89 -14.56 -2.95
CA ASP A 241 -4.96 -15.24 -1.66
C ASP A 241 -6.29 -14.91 -0.96
N MET A 242 -7.24 -15.84 -1.07
CA MET A 242 -8.53 -15.72 -0.40
C MET A 242 -8.42 -15.75 1.13
N GLY A 243 -7.39 -16.42 1.68
CA GLY A 243 -7.12 -16.44 3.11
C GLY A 243 -6.70 -15.07 3.63
N ALA A 244 -5.81 -14.39 2.90
CA ALA A 244 -5.37 -13.03 3.22
C ALA A 244 -6.51 -12.01 3.15
N LEU A 245 -7.44 -12.17 2.19
CA LEU A 245 -8.64 -11.31 2.11
C LEU A 245 -9.56 -11.41 3.33
N VAL A 246 -9.68 -12.60 3.91
CA VAL A 246 -10.51 -12.86 5.10
C VAL A 246 -9.75 -12.52 6.39
N ALA A 247 -8.43 -12.73 6.42
CA ALA A 247 -7.61 -12.50 7.59
C ALA A 247 -7.70 -11.03 8.07
N GLY A 248 -7.92 -10.84 9.37
CA GLY A 248 -8.03 -9.51 9.98
C GLY A 248 -9.31 -8.74 9.68
N ALA A 249 -10.25 -9.28 8.89
CA ALA A 249 -11.57 -8.69 8.74
C ALA A 249 -12.40 -8.98 10.00
N LYS A 250 -12.72 -7.93 10.76
CA LYS A 250 -13.55 -8.05 11.99
C LYS A 250 -15.02 -8.29 11.69
N TYR A 251 -15.47 -7.79 10.54
CA TYR A 251 -16.87 -7.87 10.10
C TYR A 251 -16.97 -8.37 8.67
N ARG A 252 -18.06 -9.06 8.34
CA ARG A 252 -18.35 -9.54 6.99
C ARG A 252 -18.31 -8.44 5.93
N GLY A 253 -18.71 -7.22 6.27
CA GLY A 253 -18.69 -6.08 5.37
C GLY A 253 -17.27 -5.69 4.91
N GLU A 254 -16.26 -5.81 5.78
CA GLU A 254 -14.87 -5.50 5.43
C GLU A 254 -14.32 -6.47 4.37
N PHE A 255 -14.65 -7.76 4.47
CA PHE A 255 -14.29 -8.75 3.45
C PHE A 255 -14.96 -8.43 2.10
N GLU A 256 -16.27 -8.12 2.13
CA GLU A 256 -17.01 -7.78 0.91
C GLU A 256 -16.45 -6.53 0.23
N GLU A 257 -16.01 -5.53 1.00
CA GLU A 257 -15.39 -4.31 0.50
C GLU A 257 -14.01 -4.58 -0.11
N ARG A 258 -13.16 -5.37 0.54
CA ARG A 258 -11.84 -5.79 0.01
C ARG A 258 -12.01 -6.56 -1.31
N LEU A 259 -12.91 -7.54 -1.35
CA LEU A 259 -13.18 -8.31 -2.56
C LEU A 259 -13.71 -7.44 -3.70
N LYS A 260 -14.61 -6.49 -3.39
CA LYS A 260 -15.11 -5.53 -4.37
C LYS A 260 -13.98 -4.67 -4.93
N SER A 261 -13.05 -4.22 -4.09
CA SER A 261 -11.89 -3.43 -4.51
C SER A 261 -10.97 -4.21 -5.44
N VAL A 262 -10.70 -5.49 -5.16
CA VAL A 262 -9.97 -6.40 -6.07
C VAL A 262 -10.67 -6.48 -7.43
N LEU A 263 -11.99 -6.74 -7.43
CA LEU A 263 -12.77 -6.85 -8.67
C LEU A 263 -12.79 -5.54 -9.47
N ASP A 264 -12.85 -4.39 -8.81
CA ASP A 264 -12.82 -3.09 -9.46
C ASP A 264 -11.45 -2.79 -10.08
N GLU A 265 -10.37 -3.20 -9.44
CA GLU A 265 -9.02 -3.08 -9.97
C GLU A 265 -8.79 -3.99 -11.19
N VAL A 266 -9.25 -5.24 -11.11
CA VAL A 266 -9.25 -6.16 -12.27
C VAL A 266 -10.07 -5.60 -13.43
N LYS A 267 -11.26 -5.03 -13.18
CA LYS A 267 -12.08 -4.40 -14.23
C LYS A 267 -11.39 -3.19 -14.87
N LYS A 268 -10.71 -2.37 -14.08
CA LYS A 268 -9.97 -1.18 -14.57
C LYS A 268 -8.77 -1.55 -15.44
N SER A 269 -8.25 -2.76 -15.32
CA SER A 269 -7.14 -3.26 -16.15
C SER A 269 -7.52 -3.48 -17.62
N ASP A 270 -8.78 -3.28 -17.98
CA ASP A 270 -9.32 -3.47 -19.35
C ASP A 270 -8.95 -4.83 -19.95
N GLY A 271 -9.06 -5.87 -19.11
CA GLY A 271 -8.77 -7.24 -19.50
C GLY A 271 -7.27 -7.55 -19.63
N GLN A 272 -6.38 -6.77 -19.05
CA GLN A 272 -4.95 -7.10 -18.99
C GLN A 272 -4.65 -8.18 -17.92
N ILE A 273 -5.49 -8.25 -16.89
CA ILE A 273 -5.38 -9.21 -15.79
C ILE A 273 -6.36 -10.36 -16.01
#